data_4eb4aae45dd98304627aadecf3e41e25
#
_entry.id   4eb4aae45dd98304627aadecf3e41e25
#
_cell.length_a   1.000
_cell.length_b   1.000
_cell.length_c   1.000
_cell.angle_alpha   90.00
_cell.angle_beta   90.00
_cell.angle_gamma   90.00
#
_symmetry.space_group_name_H-M   'P 1'
#
loop_
_entity.id
_entity.type
_entity.pdbx_description
1 polymer ?
#
loop_
_entity_poly.entity_id
_entity_poly.type
_entity_poly.pdbx_seq_one_letter_code
_entity_poly.pdbx_strand_id
1 'polypeptide(L)'
;MAQYQLVHFNLNGKDVERMVDVRASLTDMLRNDYHMTSVTKGCEVGECGACNVIIDGECFNSCIYLAVWAEGKRIRTLESLMGPNGELSDIQQAFIDETAVQCGFCTPGFIMTAVEILESGKLYTDAELRKLLSGHLCRCTGYENILRAVKKTMYKRLGLPMPTELEA
;
A
#
# COMPACT_ATOMS: atom_id res chain seq x y z
N MET A 1 28.39 5.41 -17.91
CA MET A 1 27.50 4.74 -18.87
C MET A 1 26.34 4.14 -18.09
N ALA A 2 25.10 4.23 -18.60
CA ALA A 2 23.96 3.56 -17.99
C ALA A 2 24.15 2.04 -18.10
N GLN A 3 23.94 1.32 -17.02
CA GLN A 3 23.99 -0.13 -17.00
C GLN A 3 22.56 -0.63 -16.87
N TYR A 4 22.14 -1.53 -17.75
CA TYR A 4 20.80 -2.09 -17.77
C TYR A 4 20.84 -3.57 -17.43
N GLN A 5 19.81 -4.04 -16.74
CA GLN A 5 19.61 -5.44 -16.39
C GLN A 5 18.17 -5.85 -16.70
N LEU A 6 17.99 -7.05 -17.27
CA LEU A 6 16.68 -7.67 -17.42
C LEU A 6 16.26 -8.23 -16.05
N VAL A 7 15.05 -7.93 -15.62
CA VAL A 7 14.44 -8.41 -14.37
C VAL A 7 13.12 -9.11 -14.68
N HIS A 8 12.89 -10.26 -14.03
CA HIS A 8 11.66 -11.03 -14.11
C HIS A 8 10.97 -11.02 -12.76
N PHE A 9 9.70 -10.70 -12.71
CA PHE A 9 8.95 -10.63 -11.45
C PHE A 9 7.45 -10.81 -11.68
N ASN A 10 6.71 -11.04 -10.60
CA ASN A 10 5.26 -11.09 -10.65
C ASN A 10 4.69 -9.74 -10.22
N LEU A 11 3.93 -9.09 -11.09
CA LEU A 11 3.24 -7.84 -10.81
C LEU A 11 1.73 -8.07 -10.81
N ASN A 12 1.10 -7.91 -9.64
CA ASN A 12 -0.34 -8.04 -9.47
C ASN A 12 -0.89 -9.38 -10.01
N GLY A 13 -0.14 -10.48 -9.78
CA GLY A 13 -0.51 -11.82 -10.22
C GLY A 13 -0.11 -12.17 -11.66
N LYS A 14 0.55 -11.28 -12.40
CA LYS A 14 1.03 -11.53 -13.76
C LYS A 14 2.55 -11.56 -13.79
N ASP A 15 3.13 -12.58 -14.41
CA ASP A 15 4.56 -12.66 -14.64
C ASP A 15 4.94 -11.70 -15.76
N VAL A 16 5.93 -10.86 -15.49
CA VAL A 16 6.39 -9.78 -16.36
C VAL A 16 7.91 -9.71 -16.36
N GLU A 17 8.47 -9.10 -17.41
CA GLU A 17 9.89 -8.82 -17.50
C GLU A 17 10.13 -7.37 -17.94
N ARG A 18 11.25 -6.80 -17.52
CA ARG A 18 11.63 -5.44 -17.91
C ARG A 18 13.13 -5.25 -17.89
N MET A 19 13.64 -4.58 -18.93
CA MET A 19 15.00 -4.05 -18.93
C MET A 19 15.02 -2.75 -18.15
N VAL A 20 15.76 -2.71 -17.03
CA VAL A 20 15.80 -1.56 -16.13
C VAL A 20 17.22 -1.00 -15.99
N ASP A 21 17.35 0.31 -15.82
CA ASP A 21 18.60 0.92 -15.36
C ASP A 21 18.84 0.46 -13.91
N VAL A 22 20.03 -0.04 -13.60
CA VAL A 22 20.36 -0.58 -12.26
C VAL A 22 20.23 0.46 -11.13
N ARG A 23 20.13 1.76 -11.48
CA ARG A 23 19.96 2.86 -10.53
C ARG A 23 18.50 3.29 -10.37
N ALA A 24 17.60 2.77 -11.21
CA ALA A 24 16.20 3.15 -11.18
C ALA A 24 15.53 2.67 -9.89
N SER A 25 14.64 3.49 -9.34
CA SER A 25 13.77 3.08 -8.24
C SER A 25 12.65 2.15 -8.74
N LEU A 26 12.16 1.29 -7.86
CA LEU A 26 10.98 0.48 -8.14
C LEU A 26 9.76 1.36 -8.44
N THR A 27 9.61 2.50 -7.74
CA THR A 27 8.56 3.48 -8.03
C THR A 27 8.59 3.96 -9.48
N ASP A 28 9.77 4.30 -9.99
CA ASP A 28 9.91 4.78 -11.38
C ASP A 28 9.51 3.70 -12.38
N MET A 29 9.98 2.48 -12.19
CA MET A 29 9.62 1.34 -13.03
C MET A 29 8.10 1.09 -13.01
N LEU A 30 7.50 1.01 -11.82
CA LEU A 30 6.07 0.74 -11.69
C LEU A 30 5.21 1.83 -12.36
N ARG A 31 5.57 3.10 -12.18
CA ARG A 31 4.82 4.21 -12.74
C ARG A 31 5.03 4.40 -14.24
N ASN A 32 6.28 4.38 -14.68
CA ASN A 32 6.62 4.77 -16.06
C ASN A 32 6.46 3.61 -17.03
N ASP A 33 6.79 2.39 -16.61
CA ASP A 33 6.78 1.23 -17.51
C ASP A 33 5.49 0.43 -17.42
N TYR A 34 4.87 0.36 -16.24
CA TYR A 34 3.64 -0.42 -16.01
C TYR A 34 2.41 0.45 -15.71
N HIS A 35 2.55 1.77 -15.70
CA HIS A 35 1.46 2.72 -15.48
C HIS A 35 0.69 2.51 -14.16
N MET A 36 1.37 1.99 -13.12
CA MET A 36 0.79 1.85 -11.77
C MET A 36 0.73 3.22 -11.10
N THR A 37 -0.30 3.98 -11.41
CA THR A 37 -0.44 5.39 -10.98
C THR A 37 -0.75 5.53 -9.50
N SER A 38 -1.24 4.48 -8.84
CA SER A 38 -1.47 4.45 -7.40
C SER A 38 -0.17 4.55 -6.59
N VAL A 39 0.97 4.17 -7.15
CA VAL A 39 2.27 4.31 -6.51
C VAL A 39 2.71 5.77 -6.61
N THR A 40 2.32 6.60 -5.65
CA THR A 40 2.55 8.06 -5.71
C THR A 40 3.92 8.46 -5.18
N LYS A 41 4.54 9.48 -5.81
CA LYS A 41 5.86 10.00 -5.44
C LYS A 41 5.69 11.24 -4.57
N GLY A 42 5.84 11.10 -3.24
CA GLY A 42 5.72 12.21 -2.30
C GLY A 42 7.09 12.78 -1.89
N CYS A 43 7.92 11.98 -1.22
CA CYS A 43 9.21 12.45 -0.68
C CYS A 43 10.43 11.89 -1.42
N GLU A 44 10.33 10.71 -2.03
CA GLU A 44 11.43 9.99 -2.71
C GLU A 44 12.63 9.65 -1.80
N VAL A 45 12.44 9.69 -0.47
CA VAL A 45 13.46 9.41 0.55
C VAL A 45 13.00 8.39 1.62
N GLY A 46 11.85 7.71 1.38
CA GLY A 46 11.37 6.65 2.27
C GLY A 46 10.55 7.11 3.49
N GLU A 47 10.19 8.40 3.61
CA GLU A 47 9.59 8.94 4.83
C GLU A 47 8.05 9.02 4.81
N CYS A 48 7.43 9.22 3.65
CA CYS A 48 6.03 9.60 3.59
C CYS A 48 5.05 8.44 3.37
N GLY A 49 5.51 7.25 3.04
CA GLY A 49 4.69 6.06 2.81
C GLY A 49 3.79 6.08 1.57
N ALA A 50 3.71 7.20 0.83
CA ALA A 50 2.80 7.33 -0.31
C ALA A 50 3.09 6.35 -1.46
N CYS A 51 4.33 5.87 -1.57
CA CYS A 51 4.79 4.92 -2.57
C CYS A 51 4.79 3.46 -2.10
N ASN A 52 4.14 3.15 -0.97
CA ASN A 52 4.14 1.80 -0.43
C ASN A 52 3.51 0.79 -1.38
N VAL A 53 4.19 -0.34 -1.52
CA VAL A 53 3.77 -1.53 -2.25
C VAL A 53 4.04 -2.77 -1.39
N ILE A 54 3.37 -3.89 -1.65
CA ILE A 54 3.66 -5.15 -0.97
C ILE A 54 4.60 -5.97 -1.84
N ILE A 55 5.73 -6.41 -1.27
CA ILE A 55 6.72 -7.28 -1.91
C ILE A 55 6.84 -8.54 -1.08
N ASP A 56 6.51 -9.70 -1.65
CA ASP A 56 6.52 -11.01 -1.00
C ASP A 56 5.73 -11.06 0.34
N GLY A 57 4.71 -10.22 0.47
CA GLY A 57 3.83 -10.16 1.64
C GLY A 57 4.12 -9.05 2.64
N GLU A 58 5.21 -8.32 2.47
CA GLU A 58 5.62 -7.21 3.35
C GLU A 58 5.58 -5.87 2.64
N CYS A 59 5.26 -4.80 3.37
CA CYS A 59 5.13 -3.45 2.83
C CYS A 59 6.47 -2.72 2.75
N PHE A 60 6.78 -2.15 1.57
CA PHE A 60 8.02 -1.42 1.32
C PHE A 60 7.78 -0.08 0.66
N ASN A 61 8.59 0.90 1.02
CA ASN A 61 8.68 2.17 0.30
C ASN A 61 9.40 1.98 -1.05
N SER A 62 8.67 1.86 -2.12
CA SER A 62 9.23 1.56 -3.46
C SER A 62 10.16 2.65 -4.01
N CYS A 63 10.11 3.87 -3.48
CA CYS A 63 11.00 4.97 -3.91
C CYS A 63 12.47 4.77 -3.53
N ILE A 64 12.75 4.02 -2.45
CA ILE A 64 14.10 3.67 -1.99
C ILE A 64 14.46 2.21 -2.27
N TYR A 65 13.58 1.47 -2.93
CA TYR A 65 13.79 0.10 -3.38
C TYR A 65 14.27 0.12 -4.82
N LEU A 66 15.41 -0.51 -5.15
CA LEU A 66 15.92 -0.52 -6.51
C LEU A 66 15.09 -1.46 -7.41
N ALA A 67 14.84 -1.04 -8.64
CA ALA A 67 14.07 -1.83 -9.61
C ALA A 67 14.74 -3.21 -9.88
N VAL A 68 16.07 -3.29 -9.85
CA VAL A 68 16.80 -4.55 -10.04
C VAL A 68 16.58 -5.57 -8.93
N TRP A 69 16.16 -5.14 -7.73
CA TRP A 69 15.84 -6.04 -6.62
C TRP A 69 14.46 -6.71 -6.78
N ALA A 70 13.70 -6.31 -7.80
CA ALA A 70 12.44 -6.97 -8.13
C ALA A 70 12.61 -8.38 -8.72
N GLU A 71 13.83 -8.78 -9.10
CA GLU A 71 14.10 -10.11 -9.65
C GLU A 71 13.53 -11.22 -8.77
N GLY A 72 12.67 -12.07 -9.34
CA GLY A 72 11.99 -13.18 -8.67
C GLY A 72 10.94 -12.80 -7.63
N LYS A 73 10.61 -11.51 -7.47
CA LYS A 73 9.69 -11.01 -6.43
C LYS A 73 8.23 -11.03 -6.88
N ARG A 74 7.32 -11.11 -5.90
CA ARG A 74 5.89 -10.89 -6.08
C ARG A 74 5.53 -9.52 -5.56
N ILE A 75 5.14 -8.62 -6.46
CA ILE A 75 4.84 -7.22 -6.16
C ILE A 75 3.35 -6.99 -6.33
N ARG A 76 2.72 -6.41 -5.31
CA ARG A 76 1.32 -6.00 -5.33
C ARG A 76 1.21 -4.50 -5.12
N THR A 77 0.40 -3.87 -5.96
CA THR A 77 0.02 -2.45 -5.87
C THR A 77 -1.49 -2.34 -5.61
N LEU A 78 -1.99 -1.14 -5.37
CA LEU A 78 -3.41 -0.90 -5.11
C LEU A 78 -4.31 -1.47 -6.22
N GLU A 79 -3.84 -1.44 -7.46
CA GLU A 79 -4.56 -1.95 -8.62
C GLU A 79 -4.94 -3.43 -8.49
N SER A 80 -4.18 -4.22 -7.69
CA SER A 80 -4.46 -5.64 -7.46
C SER A 80 -5.63 -5.90 -6.51
N LEU A 81 -6.14 -4.88 -5.83
CA LEU A 81 -7.18 -5.04 -4.82
C LEU A 81 -8.59 -4.97 -5.39
N MET A 82 -8.73 -4.48 -6.62
CA MET A 82 -10.03 -4.39 -7.28
C MET A 82 -10.48 -5.75 -7.79
N GLY A 83 -11.79 -5.99 -7.70
CA GLY A 83 -12.42 -7.14 -8.33
C GLY A 83 -12.38 -7.06 -9.87
N PRO A 84 -12.72 -8.17 -10.56
CA PRO A 84 -12.60 -8.28 -12.01
C PRO A 84 -13.48 -7.29 -12.80
N ASN A 85 -14.57 -6.80 -12.20
CA ASN A 85 -15.44 -5.80 -12.80
C ASN A 85 -15.23 -4.39 -12.20
N GLY A 86 -14.12 -4.18 -11.47
CA GLY A 86 -13.81 -2.90 -10.83
C GLY A 86 -14.43 -2.72 -9.44
N GLU A 87 -14.92 -3.79 -8.83
CA GLU A 87 -15.46 -3.73 -7.46
C GLU A 87 -14.35 -3.35 -6.47
N LEU A 88 -14.68 -2.46 -5.54
CA LEU A 88 -13.76 -2.09 -4.48
C LEU A 88 -13.62 -3.23 -3.46
N SER A 89 -12.39 -3.43 -2.99
CA SER A 89 -12.17 -4.29 -1.84
C SER A 89 -12.80 -3.71 -0.56
N ASP A 90 -12.98 -4.54 0.45
CA ASP A 90 -13.57 -4.14 1.73
C ASP A 90 -12.84 -2.97 2.40
N ILE A 91 -11.51 -2.95 2.34
CA ILE A 91 -10.70 -1.85 2.90
C ILE A 91 -10.87 -0.57 2.08
N GLN A 92 -10.91 -0.65 0.75
CA GLN A 92 -11.15 0.51 -0.10
C GLN A 92 -12.54 1.10 0.17
N GLN A 93 -13.56 0.24 0.29
CA GLN A 93 -14.92 0.68 0.64
C GLN A 93 -14.95 1.32 2.04
N ALA A 94 -14.26 0.73 3.03
CA ALA A 94 -14.20 1.30 4.38
C ALA A 94 -13.55 2.70 4.41
N PHE A 95 -12.54 2.96 3.56
CA PHE A 95 -11.95 4.29 3.45
C PHE A 95 -12.95 5.33 2.93
N ILE A 96 -13.86 4.93 2.05
CA ILE A 96 -14.95 5.80 1.56
C ILE A 96 -15.98 6.01 2.66
N ASP A 97 -16.47 4.92 3.26
CA ASP A 97 -17.54 4.94 4.27
C ASP A 97 -17.15 5.77 5.50
N GLU A 98 -15.89 5.71 5.93
CA GLU A 98 -15.36 6.45 7.08
C GLU A 98 -14.83 7.84 6.70
N THR A 99 -15.00 8.29 5.48
CA THR A 99 -14.49 9.59 5.00
C THR A 99 -12.97 9.73 5.21
N ALA A 100 -12.24 8.62 5.06
CA ALA A 100 -10.79 8.55 5.24
C ALA A 100 -10.01 9.07 4.01
N VAL A 101 -10.71 9.51 2.97
CA VAL A 101 -10.14 10.05 1.74
C VAL A 101 -10.55 11.52 1.58
N GLN A 102 -9.56 12.39 1.32
CA GLN A 102 -9.79 13.77 0.91
C GLN A 102 -9.11 14.04 -0.43
N CYS A 103 -7.85 14.48 -0.46
CA CYS A 103 -7.15 14.66 -1.73
C CYS A 103 -6.75 13.35 -2.42
N GLY A 104 -6.70 12.23 -1.70
CA GLY A 104 -6.41 10.91 -2.22
C GLY A 104 -4.92 10.57 -2.40
N PHE A 105 -4.01 11.54 -2.24
CA PHE A 105 -2.59 11.35 -2.55
C PHE A 105 -1.88 10.28 -1.70
N CYS A 106 -2.13 10.27 -0.39
CA CYS A 106 -1.54 9.28 0.53
C CYS A 106 -2.36 7.98 0.63
N THR A 107 -3.59 8.00 0.14
CA THR A 107 -4.56 6.89 0.31
C THR A 107 -4.05 5.55 -0.20
N PRO A 108 -3.44 5.44 -1.40
CA PRO A 108 -2.91 4.17 -1.88
C PRO A 108 -1.90 3.53 -0.93
N GLY A 109 -0.94 4.31 -0.45
CA GLY A 109 0.09 3.84 0.47
C GLY A 109 -0.52 3.35 1.80
N PHE A 110 -1.43 4.11 2.40
CA PHE A 110 -2.15 3.68 3.60
C PHE A 110 -2.92 2.38 3.39
N ILE A 111 -3.61 2.24 2.26
CA ILE A 111 -4.37 1.02 1.96
C ILE A 111 -3.44 -0.18 1.81
N MET A 112 -2.27 -0.04 1.17
CA MET A 112 -1.32 -1.14 1.03
C MET A 112 -0.79 -1.60 2.40
N THR A 113 -0.43 -0.66 3.30
CA THR A 113 -0.05 -0.99 4.69
C THR A 113 -1.23 -1.60 5.47
N ALA A 114 -2.45 -1.07 5.29
CA ALA A 114 -3.62 -1.68 5.90
C ALA A 114 -3.86 -3.12 5.42
N VAL A 115 -3.61 -3.42 4.15
CA VAL A 115 -3.71 -4.79 3.61
C VAL A 115 -2.75 -5.73 4.32
N GLU A 116 -1.47 -5.35 4.49
CA GLU A 116 -0.49 -6.13 5.25
C GLU A 116 -0.97 -6.39 6.69
N ILE A 117 -1.44 -5.35 7.39
CA ILE A 117 -1.99 -5.46 8.75
C ILE A 117 -3.16 -6.46 8.78
N LEU A 118 -4.10 -6.33 7.86
CA LEU A 118 -5.30 -7.15 7.80
C LEU A 118 -5.02 -8.60 7.40
N GLU A 119 -4.05 -8.83 6.52
CA GLU A 119 -3.63 -10.17 6.08
C GLU A 119 -2.88 -10.94 7.19
N SER A 120 -2.36 -10.24 8.22
CA SER A 120 -1.79 -10.90 9.41
C SER A 120 -2.81 -11.71 10.21
N GLY A 121 -4.11 -11.42 10.07
CA GLY A 121 -5.20 -12.05 10.80
C GLY A 121 -5.21 -11.78 12.30
N LYS A 122 -4.43 -10.79 12.77
CA LYS A 122 -4.33 -10.45 14.20
C LYS A 122 -5.29 -9.32 14.56
N LEU A 123 -5.74 -9.34 15.82
CA LEU A 123 -6.44 -8.22 16.43
C LEU A 123 -5.41 -7.28 17.05
N TYR A 124 -5.47 -6.01 16.67
CA TYR A 124 -4.60 -4.96 17.17
C TYR A 124 -5.40 -3.92 17.97
N THR A 125 -4.79 -3.39 18.99
CA THR A 125 -5.30 -2.23 19.72
C THR A 125 -5.15 -0.94 18.89
N ASP A 126 -5.85 0.12 19.28
CA ASP A 126 -5.73 1.43 18.59
C ASP A 126 -4.30 1.96 18.65
N ALA A 127 -3.60 1.77 19.78
CA ALA A 127 -2.20 2.18 19.93
C ALA A 127 -1.26 1.42 18.98
N GLU A 128 -1.47 0.12 18.81
CA GLU A 128 -0.69 -0.69 17.86
C GLU A 128 -0.99 -0.31 16.42
N LEU A 129 -2.28 -0.10 16.07
CA LEU A 129 -2.65 0.36 14.73
C LEU A 129 -2.04 1.73 14.41
N ARG A 130 -2.06 2.69 15.35
CA ARG A 130 -1.41 3.99 15.18
C ARG A 130 0.09 3.84 14.92
N LYS A 131 0.75 2.93 15.66
CA LYS A 131 2.17 2.63 15.47
C LYS A 131 2.45 2.00 14.10
N LEU A 132 1.66 1.03 13.66
CA LEU A 132 1.81 0.37 12.36
C LEU A 132 1.56 1.33 11.19
N LEU A 133 0.65 2.28 11.35
CA LEU A 133 0.32 3.30 10.34
C LEU A 133 1.22 4.54 10.40
N SER A 134 2.12 4.65 11.39
CA SER A 134 2.93 5.88 11.62
C SER A 134 3.95 6.19 10.51
N GLY A 135 4.25 5.24 9.64
CA GLY A 135 5.12 5.43 8.47
C GLY A 135 4.51 6.25 7.33
N HIS A 136 3.34 6.88 7.54
CA HIS A 136 2.62 7.61 6.51
C HIS A 136 2.37 9.06 6.89
N LEU A 137 2.48 9.96 5.90
CA LEU A 137 2.17 11.38 6.06
C LEU A 137 0.87 11.73 5.33
N CYS A 138 -0.08 12.27 6.07
CA CYS A 138 -1.31 12.84 5.52
C CYS A 138 -1.52 14.26 6.05
N ARG A 139 -1.69 15.23 5.15
CA ARG A 139 -1.92 16.64 5.51
C ARG A 139 -3.40 16.99 5.65
N CYS A 140 -4.30 16.11 5.26
CA CYS A 140 -5.71 16.42 5.07
C CYS A 140 -6.61 15.87 6.19
N THR A 141 -6.49 14.56 6.52
CA THR A 141 -7.51 13.81 7.26
C THR A 141 -7.38 13.89 8.78
N GLY A 142 -6.23 14.27 9.32
CA GLY A 142 -5.96 14.16 10.76
C GLY A 142 -5.83 12.73 11.28
N TYR A 143 -5.74 11.73 10.39
CA TYR A 143 -5.48 10.28 10.63
C TYR A 143 -6.62 9.49 11.28
N GLU A 144 -7.50 10.11 12.05
CA GLU A 144 -8.51 9.41 12.85
C GLU A 144 -9.48 8.57 12.00
N ASN A 145 -9.96 9.13 10.89
CA ASN A 145 -10.84 8.42 9.98
C ASN A 145 -10.14 7.25 9.28
N ILE A 146 -8.83 7.39 9.00
CA ILE A 146 -8.00 6.32 8.45
C ILE A 146 -7.89 5.16 9.44
N LEU A 147 -7.57 5.47 10.70
CA LEU A 147 -7.51 4.48 11.78
C LEU A 147 -8.84 3.73 11.92
N ARG A 148 -9.96 4.49 11.91
CA ARG A 148 -11.30 3.91 12.02
C ARG A 148 -11.63 2.98 10.85
N ALA A 149 -11.27 3.35 9.61
CA ALA A 149 -11.47 2.51 8.44
C ALA A 149 -10.71 1.18 8.54
N VAL A 150 -9.45 1.22 8.96
CA VAL A 150 -8.62 0.02 9.15
C VAL A 150 -9.18 -0.84 10.29
N LYS A 151 -9.50 -0.26 11.43
CA LYS A 151 -10.08 -0.93 12.59
C LYS A 151 -11.40 -1.62 12.22
N LYS A 152 -12.32 -0.91 11.57
CA LYS A 152 -13.60 -1.45 11.13
C LYS A 152 -13.44 -2.67 10.21
N THR A 153 -12.53 -2.59 9.26
CA THR A 153 -12.24 -3.69 8.33
C THR A 153 -11.63 -4.88 9.08
N MET A 154 -10.71 -4.63 10.02
CA MET A 154 -10.11 -5.66 10.87
C MET A 154 -11.16 -6.44 11.67
N TYR A 155 -12.03 -5.74 12.39
CA TYR A 155 -13.10 -6.38 13.17
C TYR A 155 -14.04 -7.18 12.27
N LYS A 156 -14.44 -6.62 11.11
CA LYS A 156 -15.29 -7.31 10.12
C LYS A 156 -14.65 -8.60 9.63
N ARG A 157 -13.36 -8.58 9.28
CA ARG A 157 -12.65 -9.77 8.78
C ARG A 157 -12.47 -10.84 9.86
N LEU A 158 -12.34 -10.45 11.12
CA LEU A 158 -12.23 -11.37 12.26
C LEU A 158 -13.60 -11.87 12.76
N GLY A 159 -14.71 -11.38 12.20
CA GLY A 159 -16.06 -11.73 12.66
C GLY A 159 -16.40 -11.23 14.07
N LEU A 160 -15.73 -10.15 14.52
CA LEU A 160 -15.90 -9.57 15.83
C LEU A 160 -16.83 -8.35 15.78
N PRO A 161 -17.64 -8.09 16.84
CA PRO A 161 -18.40 -6.85 16.94
C PRO A 161 -17.45 -5.65 17.08
N MET A 162 -17.73 -4.57 16.35
CA MET A 162 -16.98 -3.32 16.47
C MET A 162 -17.23 -2.73 17.88
N PRO A 163 -16.18 -2.36 18.66
CA PRO A 163 -16.37 -1.68 19.91
C PRO A 163 -17.05 -0.32 19.69
N THR A 164 -17.96 0.03 20.62
CA THR A 164 -18.78 1.24 20.55
C THR A 164 -17.99 2.52 20.84
N GLU A 165 -16.84 2.41 21.47
CA GLU A 165 -15.94 3.53 21.79
C GLU A 165 -14.57 3.27 21.20
N LEU A 166 -13.93 4.32 20.67
CA LEU A 166 -12.51 4.31 20.38
C LEU A 166 -11.79 4.26 21.73
N GLU A 167 -11.09 3.19 21.99
CA GLU A 167 -10.22 3.12 23.16
C GLU A 167 -9.15 4.23 23.05
N ALA A 168 -9.14 5.11 24.04
CA ALA A 168 -8.25 6.27 24.06
C ALA A 168 -6.78 5.88 24.28
#